data_5a9374eb9341e2131751f85dd637eed3
#
_entry.id   5a9374eb9341e2131751f85dd637eed3
#
_cell.length_a   1.000
_cell.length_b   1.000
_cell.length_c   1.000
_cell.angle_alpha   90.00
_cell.angle_beta   90.00
_cell.angle_gamma   90.00
#
_symmetry.space_group_name_H-M   'P 1'
#
loop_
_entity.id
_entity.type
_entity.pdbx_description
1 polymer ?
#
loop_
_entity_poly.entity_id
_entity_poly.type
_entity_poly.pdbx_seq_one_letter_code
_entity_poly.pdbx_strand_id
1 'polypeptide(L)'
;MVKHLVIAALLLACAISGTATNRALLIGIGNYDQQKTGWSKIHGDNDVDLLKPQLSKRGFADIVTLINDQATKANIVDELTALAERCEPGDFVYFHFSGHGQPIRDDNQDEGLMKKFDESIIPYDACRDSRKMDGKYVGQNHLIDDELCPLLDAIKTKLGPEGELFVAVDACFSRGIERGEEIEVDPELYRYVRGTNYAFTPPGRITVASPKTFSEGAKLTVVTACRDDERNFEYKAPSGKMYGSLTYYIYVLLKSDADFDRWRQCFRDKAYCSRGIFQGIQHPSIEIFL
;
A
#
# COMPACT_ATOMS: atom_id res chain seq x y z
N MET A 1 5.88 -49.74 -52.26
CA MET A 1 6.19 -49.55 -50.84
C MET A 1 6.84 -48.17 -50.67
N VAL A 2 6.06 -47.21 -50.33
CA VAL A 2 6.52 -45.82 -50.09
C VAL A 2 6.68 -45.65 -48.61
N LYS A 3 7.90 -45.38 -48.13
CA LYS A 3 8.22 -45.12 -46.72
C LYS A 3 7.89 -43.65 -46.43
N HIS A 4 6.90 -43.39 -45.60
CA HIS A 4 6.63 -42.06 -45.09
C HIS A 4 7.64 -41.75 -43.95
N LEU A 5 8.48 -40.78 -44.21
CA LEU A 5 9.39 -40.20 -43.23
C LEU A 5 8.60 -39.13 -42.45
N VAL A 6 8.24 -39.41 -41.20
CA VAL A 6 7.61 -38.41 -40.29
C VAL A 6 8.76 -37.64 -39.64
N ILE A 7 8.95 -36.39 -40.06
CA ILE A 7 9.86 -35.44 -39.43
C ILE A 7 9.08 -34.82 -38.27
N ALA A 8 9.35 -35.27 -37.04
CA ALA A 8 8.89 -34.60 -35.84
C ALA A 8 9.75 -33.34 -35.61
N ALA A 9 9.20 -32.18 -35.93
CA ALA A 9 9.80 -30.91 -35.55
C ALA A 9 9.63 -30.72 -34.04
N LEU A 10 10.68 -30.98 -33.27
CA LEU A 10 10.77 -30.51 -31.87
C LEU A 10 10.91 -28.99 -31.88
N LEU A 11 9.82 -28.29 -31.62
CA LEU A 11 9.87 -26.87 -31.23
C LEU A 11 10.51 -26.80 -29.86
N LEU A 12 11.82 -26.59 -29.84
CA LEU A 12 12.55 -26.20 -28.63
C LEU A 12 12.14 -24.75 -28.30
N ALA A 13 11.12 -24.58 -27.47
CA ALA A 13 10.82 -23.30 -26.86
C ALA A 13 12.02 -22.94 -25.98
N CYS A 14 12.97 -22.17 -26.51
CA CYS A 14 13.94 -21.47 -25.69
C CYS A 14 13.14 -20.52 -24.77
N ALA A 15 12.83 -20.97 -23.58
CA ALA A 15 12.48 -20.05 -22.50
C ALA A 15 13.71 -19.15 -22.31
N ILE A 16 13.64 -17.94 -22.84
CA ILE A 16 14.56 -16.88 -22.46
C ILE A 16 14.24 -16.62 -20.99
N SER A 17 14.97 -17.26 -20.08
CA SER A 17 14.94 -16.94 -18.66
C SER A 17 15.51 -15.53 -18.54
N GLY A 18 14.65 -14.52 -18.66
CA GLY A 18 14.98 -13.17 -18.24
C GLY A 18 15.44 -13.23 -16.78
N THR A 19 16.48 -12.50 -16.41
CA THR A 19 16.85 -12.37 -15.01
C THR A 19 15.72 -11.62 -14.29
N ALA A 20 15.20 -12.21 -13.21
CA ALA A 20 14.17 -11.57 -12.39
C ALA A 20 14.58 -10.14 -12.01
N THR A 21 13.67 -9.20 -12.19
CA THR A 21 13.89 -7.78 -11.93
C THR A 21 13.20 -7.37 -10.65
N ASN A 22 13.91 -6.62 -9.81
CA ASN A 22 13.31 -5.98 -8.65
C ASN A 22 12.72 -4.62 -9.06
N ARG A 23 11.41 -4.47 -8.88
CA ARG A 23 10.65 -3.25 -9.22
C ARG A 23 10.03 -2.63 -7.98
N ALA A 24 9.88 -1.31 -7.96
CA ALA A 24 9.19 -0.63 -6.87
C ALA A 24 8.30 0.50 -7.38
N LEU A 25 7.13 0.64 -6.74
CA LEU A 25 6.29 1.83 -6.82
C LEU A 25 6.18 2.42 -5.42
N LEU A 26 6.69 3.64 -5.26
CA LEU A 26 6.71 4.35 -3.98
C LEU A 26 5.81 5.58 -4.07
N ILE A 27 4.80 5.63 -3.22
CA ILE A 27 3.84 6.73 -3.14
C ILE A 27 3.99 7.38 -1.78
N GLY A 28 4.22 8.69 -1.76
CA GLY A 28 4.39 9.45 -0.52
C GLY A 28 3.74 10.81 -0.57
N ILE A 29 2.75 11.04 0.29
CA ILE A 29 2.01 12.29 0.34
C ILE A 29 2.18 12.91 1.72
N GLY A 30 2.97 13.97 1.79
CA GLY A 30 3.18 14.74 3.01
C GLY A 30 2.49 16.10 2.96
N ASN A 31 2.47 16.71 1.80
CA ASN A 31 2.05 18.10 1.63
C ASN A 31 0.66 18.21 0.98
N TYR A 32 -0.36 17.64 1.64
CA TYR A 32 -1.75 17.81 1.22
C TYR A 32 -2.15 19.29 1.18
N ASP A 33 -2.96 19.70 0.19
CA ASP A 33 -3.57 21.02 0.17
C ASP A 33 -4.74 21.07 1.16
N GLN A 34 -4.43 21.46 2.41
CA GLN A 34 -5.42 21.47 3.49
C GLN A 34 -6.62 22.39 3.20
N GLN A 35 -6.42 23.48 2.48
CA GLN A 35 -7.53 24.38 2.14
C GLN A 35 -8.51 23.73 1.18
N LYS A 36 -8.00 23.04 0.16
CA LYS A 36 -8.82 22.35 -0.82
C LYS A 36 -9.39 21.04 -0.28
N THR A 37 -8.54 20.20 0.30
CA THR A 37 -8.89 18.82 0.62
C THR A 37 -9.35 18.62 2.07
N GLY A 38 -8.90 19.48 2.99
CA GLY A 38 -9.18 19.36 4.41
C GLY A 38 -8.21 18.44 5.18
N TRP A 39 -7.29 17.76 4.48
CA TRP A 39 -6.27 16.92 5.10
C TRP A 39 -5.12 17.76 5.65
N SER A 40 -4.65 17.42 6.84
CA SER A 40 -3.46 18.02 7.43
C SER A 40 -2.18 17.55 6.74
N LYS A 41 -1.12 18.34 6.85
CA LYS A 41 0.20 17.92 6.43
C LYS A 41 0.73 16.82 7.33
N ILE A 42 1.44 15.89 6.72
CA ILE A 42 2.22 14.83 7.36
C ILE A 42 3.56 14.70 6.63
N HIS A 43 4.28 13.59 6.74
CA HIS A 43 5.62 13.48 6.16
C HIS A 43 5.81 12.26 5.24
N GLY A 44 4.77 11.84 4.50
CA GLY A 44 4.86 10.71 3.58
C GLY A 44 5.83 10.92 2.42
N ASP A 45 6.06 12.16 2.00
CA ASP A 45 7.09 12.52 1.02
C ASP A 45 8.51 12.22 1.52
N ASN A 46 8.80 12.49 2.80
CA ASN A 46 10.07 12.10 3.42
C ASN A 46 10.30 10.58 3.38
N ASP A 47 9.24 9.81 3.44
CA ASP A 47 9.29 8.34 3.43
C ASP A 47 9.80 7.80 2.10
N VAL A 48 9.36 8.38 0.98
CA VAL A 48 9.86 8.03 -0.35
C VAL A 48 11.33 8.39 -0.48
N ASP A 49 11.72 9.59 -0.03
CA ASP A 49 13.12 10.03 -0.02
C ASP A 49 14.02 9.11 0.82
N LEU A 50 13.48 8.55 1.89
CA LEU A 50 14.20 7.63 2.77
C LEU A 50 14.40 6.25 2.13
N LEU A 51 13.34 5.70 1.51
CA LEU A 51 13.34 4.32 1.00
C LEU A 51 14.05 4.19 -0.35
N LYS A 52 13.82 5.11 -1.29
CA LYS A 52 14.33 5.02 -2.67
C LYS A 52 15.82 4.72 -2.76
N PRO A 53 16.72 5.44 -2.06
CA PRO A 53 18.15 5.17 -2.14
C PRO A 53 18.53 3.79 -1.56
N GLN A 54 17.79 3.28 -0.59
CA GLN A 54 18.07 1.98 0.01
C GLN A 54 17.61 0.83 -0.90
N LEU A 55 16.44 0.96 -1.53
CA LEU A 55 15.95 0.01 -2.52
C LEU A 55 16.90 -0.07 -3.73
N SER A 56 17.39 1.08 -4.23
CA SER A 56 18.40 1.09 -5.30
C SER A 56 19.66 0.31 -4.91
N LYS A 57 20.15 0.47 -3.66
CA LYS A 57 21.30 -0.30 -3.14
C LYS A 57 21.02 -1.80 -3.03
N ARG A 58 19.75 -2.17 -2.89
CA ARG A 58 19.27 -3.56 -2.83
C ARG A 58 18.98 -4.16 -4.22
N GLY A 59 19.38 -3.48 -5.29
CA GLY A 59 19.24 -3.98 -6.65
C GLY A 59 17.88 -3.74 -7.30
N PHE A 60 17.06 -2.84 -6.75
CA PHE A 60 15.85 -2.39 -7.44
C PHE A 60 16.25 -1.49 -8.61
N ALA A 61 16.01 -1.96 -9.84
CA ALA A 61 16.41 -1.28 -11.07
C ALA A 61 15.28 -0.40 -11.65
N ASP A 62 14.02 -0.78 -11.41
CA ASP A 62 12.84 -0.05 -11.87
C ASP A 62 12.12 0.52 -10.63
N ILE A 63 12.35 1.80 -10.32
CA ILE A 63 11.73 2.48 -9.19
C ILE A 63 10.97 3.70 -9.66
N VAL A 64 9.64 3.61 -9.64
CA VAL A 64 8.74 4.73 -9.90
C VAL A 64 8.32 5.38 -8.58
N THR A 65 8.22 6.71 -8.58
CA THR A 65 7.81 7.47 -7.41
C THR A 65 6.70 8.45 -7.76
N LEU A 66 5.65 8.50 -6.92
CA LEU A 66 4.62 9.53 -6.96
C LEU A 66 4.66 10.31 -5.64
N ILE A 67 4.99 11.58 -5.69
CA ILE A 67 5.18 12.41 -4.49
C ILE A 67 4.19 13.57 -4.51
N ASN A 68 3.49 13.77 -3.40
CA ASN A 68 2.56 14.88 -3.20
C ASN A 68 1.54 15.00 -4.35
N ASP A 69 1.51 16.10 -5.08
CA ASP A 69 0.55 16.41 -6.15
C ASP A 69 0.62 15.46 -7.36
N GLN A 70 1.69 14.69 -7.49
CA GLN A 70 1.78 13.61 -8.48
C GLN A 70 0.93 12.39 -8.07
N ALA A 71 0.67 12.20 -6.77
CA ALA A 71 -0.05 11.04 -6.25
C ALA A 71 -1.57 11.24 -6.24
N THR A 72 -2.15 11.67 -7.37
CA THR A 72 -3.60 11.69 -7.56
C THR A 72 -4.14 10.27 -7.73
N LYS A 73 -5.44 10.04 -7.48
CA LYS A 73 -6.06 8.72 -7.69
C LYS A 73 -5.79 8.20 -9.10
N ALA A 74 -5.98 9.04 -10.11
CA ALA A 74 -5.77 8.64 -11.49
C ALA A 74 -4.32 8.18 -11.74
N ASN A 75 -3.32 8.97 -11.32
CA ASN A 75 -1.93 8.63 -11.50
C ASN A 75 -1.52 7.35 -10.74
N ILE A 76 -2.09 7.12 -9.54
CA ILE A 76 -1.84 5.89 -8.77
C ILE A 76 -2.36 4.66 -9.52
N VAL A 77 -3.59 4.74 -10.04
CA VAL A 77 -4.20 3.66 -10.82
C VAL A 77 -3.43 3.40 -12.11
N ASP A 78 -3.06 4.47 -12.83
CA ASP A 78 -2.29 4.37 -14.07
C ASP A 78 -0.92 3.73 -13.83
N GLU A 79 -0.20 4.13 -12.76
CA GLU A 79 1.12 3.56 -12.45
C GLU A 79 1.04 2.11 -11.95
N LEU A 80 0.01 1.73 -11.19
CA LEU A 80 -0.22 0.32 -10.82
C LEU A 80 -0.51 -0.53 -12.05
N THR A 81 -1.32 -0.02 -12.97
CA THR A 81 -1.62 -0.68 -14.24
C THR A 81 -0.36 -0.83 -15.10
N ALA A 82 0.40 0.25 -15.27
CA ALA A 82 1.65 0.24 -16.02
C ALA A 82 2.71 -0.67 -15.35
N LEU A 83 2.73 -0.75 -14.02
CA LEU A 83 3.61 -1.67 -13.29
C LEU A 83 3.24 -3.12 -13.60
N ALA A 84 1.94 -3.47 -13.58
CA ALA A 84 1.49 -4.81 -13.97
C ALA A 84 1.89 -5.17 -15.41
N GLU A 85 1.83 -4.20 -16.34
CA GLU A 85 2.25 -4.41 -17.74
C GLU A 85 3.75 -4.66 -17.89
N ARG A 86 4.58 -4.02 -17.04
CA ARG A 86 6.04 -4.17 -17.03
C ARG A 86 6.54 -5.41 -16.31
N CYS A 87 5.71 -6.04 -15.49
CA CYS A 87 6.08 -7.23 -14.72
C CYS A 87 6.24 -8.46 -15.62
N GLU A 88 7.23 -9.26 -15.30
CA GLU A 88 7.50 -10.55 -15.92
C GLU A 88 7.47 -11.66 -14.85
N PRO A 89 7.20 -12.92 -15.24
CA PRO A 89 7.22 -14.04 -14.29
C PRO A 89 8.55 -14.14 -13.54
N GLY A 90 8.47 -14.25 -12.20
CA GLY A 90 9.63 -14.32 -11.32
C GLY A 90 10.16 -12.99 -10.84
N ASP A 91 9.64 -11.85 -11.31
CA ASP A 91 10.02 -10.53 -10.78
C ASP A 91 9.63 -10.38 -9.31
N PHE A 92 10.32 -9.50 -8.62
CA PHE A 92 9.96 -9.03 -7.28
C PHE A 92 9.42 -7.60 -7.35
N VAL A 93 8.23 -7.38 -6.80
CA VAL A 93 7.61 -6.05 -6.73
C VAL A 93 7.48 -5.60 -5.29
N TYR A 94 7.92 -4.36 -5.01
CA TYR A 94 7.69 -3.64 -3.76
C TYR A 94 6.76 -2.45 -4.01
N PHE A 95 5.55 -2.51 -3.46
CA PHE A 95 4.60 -1.39 -3.45
C PHE A 95 4.60 -0.73 -2.08
N HIS A 96 4.73 0.59 -2.05
CA HIS A 96 4.70 1.38 -0.83
C HIS A 96 3.75 2.57 -0.96
N PHE A 97 2.85 2.70 -0.01
CA PHE A 97 2.04 3.90 0.17
C PHE A 97 2.31 4.49 1.55
N SER A 98 2.58 5.78 1.60
CA SER A 98 2.67 6.55 2.84
C SER A 98 1.84 7.82 2.74
N GLY A 99 0.79 7.91 3.56
CA GLY A 99 -0.18 8.99 3.48
C GLY A 99 -1.28 8.87 4.52
N HIS A 100 -2.36 9.62 4.33
CA HIS A 100 -3.58 9.43 5.11
C HIS A 100 -4.34 8.19 4.65
N GLY A 101 -5.15 7.64 5.56
CA GLY A 101 -6.16 6.63 5.28
C GLY A 101 -7.48 7.05 5.93
N GLN A 102 -8.59 6.55 5.39
CA GLN A 102 -9.92 6.82 5.91
C GLN A 102 -10.86 5.66 5.59
N PRO A 103 -11.67 5.18 6.54
CA PRO A 103 -12.77 4.30 6.19
C PRO A 103 -13.83 5.07 5.42
N ILE A 104 -14.38 4.44 4.40
CA ILE A 104 -15.49 4.93 3.61
C ILE A 104 -16.65 3.94 3.72
N ARG A 105 -17.88 4.39 3.44
CA ARG A 105 -19.03 3.50 3.55
C ARG A 105 -18.93 2.35 2.53
N ASP A 106 -19.09 1.13 3.03
CA ASP A 106 -19.24 -0.05 2.22
C ASP A 106 -20.65 -0.10 1.60
N ASP A 107 -20.74 0.07 0.28
CA ASP A 107 -22.01 0.06 -0.45
C ASP A 107 -22.37 -1.31 -1.00
N ASN A 108 -21.40 -2.19 -1.21
CA ASN A 108 -21.61 -3.52 -1.77
C ASN A 108 -21.79 -4.61 -0.70
N GLN A 109 -21.53 -4.28 0.59
CA GLN A 109 -21.67 -5.15 1.77
C GLN A 109 -20.82 -6.43 1.70
N ASP A 110 -19.69 -6.42 1.01
CA ASP A 110 -18.79 -7.56 0.92
C ASP A 110 -17.91 -7.73 2.15
N GLU A 111 -17.78 -6.67 2.98
CA GLU A 111 -17.12 -6.70 4.28
C GLU A 111 -17.87 -7.53 5.35
N GLY A 112 -19.05 -8.08 4.99
CA GLY A 112 -19.93 -8.85 5.86
C GLY A 112 -20.76 -7.97 6.79
N LEU A 113 -21.73 -8.58 7.48
CA LEU A 113 -22.76 -7.87 8.28
C LEU A 113 -22.21 -7.00 9.41
N MET A 114 -20.97 -7.24 9.84
CA MET A 114 -20.35 -6.55 10.98
C MET A 114 -19.46 -5.37 10.54
N LYS A 115 -18.91 -5.40 9.34
CA LYS A 115 -18.09 -4.34 8.75
C LYS A 115 -18.97 -3.52 7.80
N LYS A 116 -19.11 -2.23 8.06
CA LYS A 116 -19.94 -1.30 7.26
C LYS A 116 -19.09 -0.32 6.45
N PHE A 117 -17.80 -0.58 6.37
CA PHE A 117 -16.83 0.35 5.81
C PHE A 117 -15.76 -0.41 5.04
N ASP A 118 -15.41 0.13 3.89
CA ASP A 118 -14.21 -0.19 3.16
C ASP A 118 -13.06 0.66 3.67
N GLU A 119 -11.87 0.17 3.51
CA GLU A 119 -10.65 0.90 3.79
C GLU A 119 -10.21 1.67 2.55
N SER A 120 -9.74 2.89 2.72
CA SER A 120 -9.22 3.67 1.60
C SER A 120 -7.90 4.34 1.94
N ILE A 121 -6.94 4.24 1.03
CA ILE A 121 -5.81 5.16 0.99
C ILE A 121 -6.27 6.49 0.39
N ILE A 122 -5.64 7.58 0.84
CA ILE A 122 -6.06 8.93 0.47
C ILE A 122 -5.09 9.53 -0.55
N PRO A 123 -5.43 9.52 -1.84
CA PRO A 123 -4.69 10.24 -2.86
C PRO A 123 -4.66 11.75 -2.60
N TYR A 124 -3.72 12.46 -3.24
CA TYR A 124 -3.53 13.89 -3.06
C TYR A 124 -4.77 14.73 -3.38
N ASP A 125 -5.58 14.29 -4.33
CA ASP A 125 -6.79 14.96 -4.81
C ASP A 125 -8.09 14.51 -4.10
N ALA A 126 -7.99 13.60 -3.13
CA ALA A 126 -9.11 13.18 -2.32
C ALA A 126 -9.42 14.21 -1.22
N CYS A 127 -10.71 14.49 -0.98
CA CYS A 127 -11.13 15.41 0.05
C CYS A 127 -11.57 14.64 1.30
N ARG A 128 -11.34 15.26 2.46
CA ARG A 128 -11.65 14.68 3.76
C ARG A 128 -13.14 14.56 4.03
N ASP A 129 -13.94 15.48 3.52
CA ASP A 129 -15.37 15.53 3.78
C ASP A 129 -16.19 16.14 2.61
N SER A 130 -17.50 15.88 2.62
CA SER A 130 -18.45 16.31 1.57
C SER A 130 -18.64 17.81 1.47
N ARG A 131 -18.21 18.62 2.44
CA ARG A 131 -18.31 20.09 2.39
C ARG A 131 -17.31 20.69 1.42
N LYS A 132 -16.30 19.91 1.03
CA LYS A 132 -15.31 20.31 0.02
C LYS A 132 -15.90 20.26 -1.39
N MET A 133 -15.24 20.90 -2.33
CA MET A 133 -15.69 21.00 -3.71
C MET A 133 -17.14 21.54 -3.82
N ASP A 134 -17.45 22.60 -3.05
CA ASP A 134 -18.79 23.22 -2.98
C ASP A 134 -19.90 22.22 -2.58
N GLY A 135 -19.57 21.27 -1.71
CA GLY A 135 -20.50 20.24 -1.25
C GLY A 135 -20.78 19.12 -2.25
N LYS A 136 -19.96 19.01 -3.30
CA LYS A 136 -20.12 18.01 -4.37
C LYS A 136 -19.21 16.80 -4.21
N TYR A 137 -18.32 16.81 -3.22
CA TYR A 137 -17.43 15.68 -2.99
C TYR A 137 -18.17 14.53 -2.31
N VAL A 138 -18.10 13.35 -2.90
CA VAL A 138 -18.78 12.13 -2.43
C VAL A 138 -17.82 10.95 -2.27
N GLY A 139 -16.51 11.21 -2.18
CA GLY A 139 -15.49 10.18 -2.02
C GLY A 139 -14.90 9.65 -3.33
N GLN A 140 -15.21 10.25 -4.47
CA GLN A 140 -14.83 9.75 -5.80
C GLN A 140 -13.32 9.60 -6.00
N ASN A 141 -12.49 10.36 -5.27
CA ASN A 141 -11.03 10.29 -5.38
C ASN A 141 -10.38 9.48 -4.23
N HIS A 142 -11.16 8.86 -3.34
CA HIS A 142 -10.63 7.85 -2.45
C HIS A 142 -10.28 6.61 -3.26
N LEU A 143 -9.14 5.98 -2.97
CA LEU A 143 -8.80 4.70 -3.55
C LEU A 143 -9.07 3.62 -2.50
N ILE A 144 -10.22 2.98 -2.66
CA ILE A 144 -10.72 1.96 -1.74
C ILE A 144 -10.07 0.62 -2.02
N ASP A 145 -10.10 -0.28 -1.06
CA ASP A 145 -9.59 -1.64 -1.18
C ASP A 145 -10.22 -2.41 -2.35
N ASP A 146 -11.53 -2.25 -2.61
CA ASP A 146 -12.22 -2.81 -3.78
C ASP A 146 -11.63 -2.40 -5.14
N GLU A 147 -11.01 -1.24 -5.22
CA GLU A 147 -10.34 -0.75 -6.42
C GLU A 147 -8.84 -1.10 -6.42
N LEU A 148 -8.20 -1.07 -5.25
CA LEU A 148 -6.78 -1.34 -5.10
C LEU A 148 -6.46 -2.84 -5.22
N CYS A 149 -7.25 -3.72 -4.59
CA CYS A 149 -7.01 -5.15 -4.58
C CYS A 149 -6.97 -5.77 -5.99
N PRO A 150 -7.89 -5.46 -6.93
CA PRO A 150 -7.79 -5.95 -8.31
C PRO A 150 -6.52 -5.52 -9.04
N LEU A 151 -6.00 -4.31 -8.78
CA LEU A 151 -4.75 -3.83 -9.36
C LEU A 151 -3.55 -4.61 -8.82
N LEU A 152 -3.52 -4.88 -7.51
CA LEU A 152 -2.50 -5.71 -6.88
C LEU A 152 -2.60 -7.17 -7.35
N ASP A 153 -3.81 -7.69 -7.54
CA ASP A 153 -4.04 -9.05 -8.05
C ASP A 153 -3.56 -9.22 -9.50
N ALA A 154 -3.74 -8.18 -10.33
CA ALA A 154 -3.19 -8.17 -11.68
C ALA A 154 -1.65 -8.24 -11.68
N ILE A 155 -0.98 -7.52 -10.77
CA ILE A 155 0.46 -7.61 -10.58
C ILE A 155 0.84 -9.02 -10.11
N LYS A 156 0.18 -9.54 -9.06
CA LYS A 156 0.41 -10.88 -8.50
C LYS A 156 0.32 -11.97 -9.58
N THR A 157 -0.71 -11.89 -10.43
CA THR A 157 -0.93 -12.83 -11.53
C THR A 157 0.19 -12.78 -12.56
N LYS A 158 0.65 -11.58 -12.93
CA LYS A 158 1.77 -11.39 -13.87
C LYS A 158 3.09 -11.95 -13.37
N LEU A 159 3.36 -11.78 -12.08
CA LEU A 159 4.57 -12.28 -11.43
C LEU A 159 4.64 -13.81 -11.41
N GLY A 160 3.48 -14.49 -11.44
CA GLY A 160 3.41 -15.95 -11.40
C GLY A 160 3.94 -16.55 -10.08
N PRO A 161 3.95 -17.89 -9.96
CA PRO A 161 4.25 -18.56 -8.67
C PRO A 161 5.72 -18.38 -8.21
N GLU A 162 6.63 -18.05 -9.09
CA GLU A 162 8.04 -17.80 -8.77
C GLU A 162 8.31 -16.34 -8.39
N GLY A 163 7.34 -15.46 -8.61
CA GLY A 163 7.45 -14.05 -8.28
C GLY A 163 6.99 -13.71 -6.88
N GLU A 164 7.15 -12.45 -6.50
CA GLU A 164 6.82 -11.97 -5.18
C GLU A 164 6.32 -10.53 -5.20
N LEU A 165 5.21 -10.27 -4.48
CA LEU A 165 4.67 -8.93 -4.28
C LEU A 165 4.68 -8.59 -2.79
N PHE A 166 5.42 -7.55 -2.42
CA PHE A 166 5.46 -7.01 -1.07
C PHE A 166 4.80 -5.63 -1.04
N VAL A 167 3.71 -5.53 -0.30
CA VAL A 167 2.89 -4.32 -0.14
C VAL A 167 3.10 -3.75 1.25
N ALA A 168 3.44 -2.49 1.35
CA ALA A 168 3.56 -1.78 2.62
C ALA A 168 2.68 -0.52 2.62
N VAL A 169 1.75 -0.43 3.57
CA VAL A 169 0.81 0.69 3.69
C VAL A 169 1.03 1.40 5.02
N ASP A 170 1.70 2.54 4.98
CA ASP A 170 1.91 3.42 6.13
C ASP A 170 0.80 4.47 6.17
N ALA A 171 -0.39 4.02 6.52
CA ALA A 171 -1.60 4.82 6.66
C ALA A 171 -2.43 4.33 7.85
N CYS A 172 -3.41 5.14 8.26
CA CYS A 172 -4.33 4.80 9.33
C CYS A 172 -5.71 4.51 8.72
N PHE A 173 -6.25 3.34 9.01
CA PHE A 173 -7.62 2.95 8.63
C PHE A 173 -8.56 2.95 9.84
N SER A 174 -8.15 3.52 10.97
CA SER A 174 -8.89 3.40 12.22
C SER A 174 -10.30 3.98 12.08
N ARG A 175 -11.26 3.12 12.34
CA ARG A 175 -12.66 3.47 12.55
C ARG A 175 -12.72 4.43 13.74
N GLY A 176 -13.45 5.54 13.60
CA GLY A 176 -13.59 6.52 14.65
C GLY A 176 -13.89 5.88 16.00
N ILE A 177 -12.91 5.79 16.86
CA ILE A 177 -13.12 5.43 18.25
C ILE A 177 -13.80 6.63 18.90
N GLU A 178 -15.12 6.60 18.95
CA GLU A 178 -15.90 7.38 19.90
C GLU A 178 -15.81 6.74 21.27
N ARG A 179 -14.65 6.64 21.87
CA ARG A 179 -14.52 6.40 23.31
C ARG A 179 -13.31 7.14 23.83
N GLY A 180 -13.67 8.25 24.53
CA GLY A 180 -12.75 9.13 25.20
C GLY A 180 -11.78 8.41 26.11
N GLU A 181 -10.54 8.54 25.78
CA GLU A 181 -9.45 8.87 26.64
C GLU A 181 -8.52 9.71 25.79
N GLU A 182 -8.37 10.97 26.14
CA GLU A 182 -7.34 11.83 25.58
C GLU A 182 -5.99 11.27 26.06
N ILE A 183 -5.38 10.45 25.23
CA ILE A 183 -3.96 10.16 25.42
C ILE A 183 -3.24 11.43 24.94
N GLU A 184 -2.53 12.09 25.83
CA GLU A 184 -1.65 13.21 25.51
C GLU A 184 -0.52 12.67 24.61
N VAL A 185 -0.76 12.70 23.30
CA VAL A 185 0.22 12.34 22.27
C VAL A 185 0.60 13.62 21.56
N ASP A 186 1.89 13.78 21.31
CA ASP A 186 2.40 14.92 20.54
C ASP A 186 1.61 15.05 19.22
N PRO A 187 0.89 16.16 19.00
CA PRO A 187 0.07 16.36 17.81
C PRO A 187 0.86 16.26 16.50
N GLU A 188 2.19 16.50 16.51
CA GLU A 188 3.06 16.37 15.36
C GLU A 188 3.31 14.92 14.94
N LEU A 189 3.09 13.96 15.86
CA LEU A 189 3.27 12.53 15.60
C LEU A 189 1.99 11.85 15.09
N TYR A 190 0.91 12.62 14.91
CA TYR A 190 -0.42 12.08 14.74
C TYR A 190 -0.87 12.08 13.29
N ARG A 191 -0.94 10.90 12.64
CA ARG A 191 -1.48 10.72 11.29
C ARG A 191 -3.00 10.54 11.25
N TYR A 192 -3.63 10.39 12.40
CA TYR A 192 -5.06 10.17 12.49
C TYR A 192 -5.85 11.46 12.29
N VAL A 193 -6.80 11.44 11.42
CA VAL A 193 -7.79 12.50 11.29
C VAL A 193 -9.09 12.08 11.93
N ARG A 194 -9.42 12.72 13.05
CA ARG A 194 -10.68 12.50 13.77
C ARG A 194 -11.85 12.87 12.86
N GLY A 195 -12.75 11.93 12.67
CA GLY A 195 -14.00 12.14 11.94
C GLY A 195 -14.08 11.31 10.67
N THR A 196 -14.59 10.11 10.82
CA THR A 196 -15.12 9.31 9.72
C THR A 196 -16.28 10.06 9.10
N ASN A 197 -16.20 10.34 7.81
CA ASN A 197 -17.36 10.87 7.13
C ASN A 197 -18.15 9.70 6.54
N TYR A 198 -19.13 9.24 7.28
CA TYR A 198 -20.07 8.16 6.89
C TYR A 198 -20.95 8.52 5.69
N ALA A 199 -20.80 9.72 5.14
CA ALA A 199 -21.65 10.26 4.11
C ALA A 199 -21.15 10.02 2.68
N PHE A 200 -19.95 9.43 2.51
CA PHE A 200 -19.42 9.20 1.18
C PHE A 200 -19.96 7.91 0.58
N THR A 201 -20.65 8.07 -0.53
CA THR A 201 -21.02 7.00 -1.44
C THR A 201 -20.47 7.41 -2.81
N PRO A 202 -19.28 6.92 -3.20
CA PRO A 202 -18.69 7.26 -4.49
C PRO A 202 -19.63 6.89 -5.63
N PRO A 203 -19.90 7.80 -6.59
CA PRO A 203 -20.74 7.48 -7.73
C PRO A 203 -20.05 6.49 -8.66
N GLY A 204 -20.81 5.52 -9.15
CA GLY A 204 -20.32 4.57 -10.15
C GLY A 204 -19.45 3.45 -9.59
N ARG A 205 -19.55 3.18 -8.31
CA ARG A 205 -18.92 2.03 -7.70
C ARG A 205 -19.28 0.77 -8.47
N ILE A 206 -18.27 0.11 -8.99
CA ILE A 206 -18.44 -1.19 -9.61
C ILE A 206 -18.78 -2.15 -8.46
N THR A 207 -20.04 -2.62 -8.42
CA THR A 207 -20.47 -3.70 -7.54
C THR A 207 -19.84 -5.04 -7.99
N VAL A 208 -18.55 -5.07 -8.11
CA VAL A 208 -17.79 -6.30 -8.17
C VAL A 208 -17.40 -6.54 -6.73
N ALA A 209 -17.97 -7.56 -6.11
CA ALA A 209 -17.45 -8.03 -4.83
C ALA A 209 -15.93 -8.14 -5.00
N SER A 210 -15.19 -7.32 -4.27
CA SER A 210 -13.73 -7.46 -4.26
C SER A 210 -13.46 -8.85 -3.71
N PRO A 211 -12.81 -9.72 -4.46
CA PRO A 211 -12.46 -10.99 -3.88
C PRO A 211 -11.50 -10.71 -2.74
N LYS A 212 -11.91 -11.00 -1.51
CA LYS A 212 -10.98 -11.06 -0.36
C LYS A 212 -9.94 -12.18 -0.54
N THR A 213 -10.01 -12.88 -1.64
CA THR A 213 -9.12 -13.94 -2.07
C THR A 213 -8.42 -13.51 -3.34
N PHE A 214 -7.14 -13.24 -3.20
CA PHE A 214 -6.28 -13.04 -4.36
C PHE A 214 -6.21 -14.30 -5.21
N SER A 215 -6.09 -14.13 -6.53
CA SER A 215 -5.90 -15.22 -7.50
C SER A 215 -4.63 -16.02 -7.19
N GLU A 216 -4.52 -17.23 -7.73
CA GLU A 216 -3.23 -17.96 -7.72
C GLU A 216 -2.15 -17.14 -8.45
N GLY A 217 -0.91 -17.20 -7.99
CA GLY A 217 0.19 -16.45 -8.57
C GLY A 217 1.34 -16.24 -7.60
N ALA A 218 1.94 -15.07 -7.63
CA ALA A 218 3.05 -14.71 -6.76
C ALA A 218 2.67 -14.73 -5.27
N LYS A 219 3.65 -14.99 -4.43
CA LYS A 219 3.50 -14.78 -2.98
C LYS A 219 3.25 -13.28 -2.70
N LEU A 220 2.08 -12.96 -2.13
CA LEU A 220 1.74 -11.62 -1.71
C LEU A 220 1.96 -11.47 -0.20
N THR A 221 2.67 -10.44 0.20
CA THR A 221 2.80 -10.02 1.60
C THR A 221 2.26 -8.61 1.73
N VAL A 222 1.32 -8.41 2.63
CA VAL A 222 0.79 -7.08 2.96
C VAL A 222 1.20 -6.74 4.40
N VAL A 223 1.81 -5.59 4.60
CA VAL A 223 2.10 -5.03 5.92
C VAL A 223 1.45 -3.66 6.06
N THR A 224 0.74 -3.46 7.17
CA THR A 224 0.11 -2.18 7.51
C THR A 224 0.72 -1.61 8.78
N ALA A 225 0.65 -0.29 8.94
CA ALA A 225 1.30 0.41 10.05
C ALA A 225 0.62 0.16 11.41
N CYS A 226 -0.66 -0.15 11.41
CA CYS A 226 -1.45 -0.39 12.61
C CYS A 226 -2.64 -1.30 12.29
N ARG A 227 -3.33 -1.79 13.32
CA ARG A 227 -4.60 -2.51 13.17
C ARG A 227 -5.73 -1.54 12.86
N ASP A 228 -6.87 -2.07 12.42
CA ASP A 228 -8.05 -1.30 12.00
C ASP A 228 -8.61 -0.39 13.12
N ASP A 229 -8.41 -0.75 14.38
CA ASP A 229 -8.87 -0.01 15.56
C ASP A 229 -7.77 0.83 16.22
N GLU A 230 -6.59 0.86 15.64
CA GLU A 230 -5.43 1.56 16.18
C GLU A 230 -5.10 2.82 15.38
N ARG A 231 -4.28 3.68 16.01
CA ARG A 231 -3.77 4.89 15.38
C ARG A 231 -2.40 4.64 14.79
N ASN A 232 -2.15 5.22 13.62
CA ASN A 232 -0.82 5.29 13.05
C ASN A 232 -0.13 6.59 13.48
N PHE A 233 1.13 6.48 13.86
CA PHE A 233 1.94 7.61 14.32
C PHE A 233 3.14 7.82 13.40
N GLU A 234 3.65 9.02 13.41
CA GLU A 234 4.94 9.33 12.80
C GLU A 234 6.06 9.14 13.83
N TYR A 235 7.21 8.77 13.34
CA TYR A 235 8.44 8.60 14.12
C TYR A 235 9.39 9.75 13.88
N LYS A 236 9.84 10.40 14.94
CA LYS A 236 10.90 11.40 14.89
C LYS A 236 12.26 10.71 14.95
N ALA A 237 12.95 10.67 13.83
CA ALA A 237 14.26 10.06 13.73
C ALA A 237 15.33 10.87 14.52
N PRO A 238 16.46 10.25 14.87
CA PRO A 238 17.58 10.97 15.52
C PRO A 238 18.10 12.18 14.76
N SER A 239 17.87 12.23 13.44
CA SER A 239 18.16 13.40 12.59
C SER A 239 17.23 14.58 12.80
N GLY A 240 16.15 14.42 13.57
CA GLY A 240 15.07 15.39 13.75
C GLY A 240 14.01 15.36 12.67
N LYS A 241 14.18 14.60 11.57
CA LYS A 241 13.17 14.43 10.52
C LYS A 241 12.07 13.47 10.98
N MET A 242 10.85 13.75 10.48
CA MET A 242 9.68 12.92 10.72
C MET A 242 9.48 11.94 9.57
N TYR A 243 9.04 10.74 9.92
CA TYR A 243 8.74 9.65 8.99
C TYR A 243 7.55 8.84 9.49
N GLY A 244 6.88 8.11 8.62
CA GLY A 244 5.95 7.08 9.06
C GLY A 244 6.65 5.99 9.88
N SER A 245 6.01 5.52 10.94
CA SER A 245 6.61 4.51 11.83
C SER A 245 6.91 3.22 11.09
N LEU A 246 5.97 2.73 10.27
CA LEU A 246 6.18 1.53 9.45
C LEU A 246 7.33 1.74 8.47
N THR A 247 7.33 2.87 7.78
CA THR A 247 8.36 3.22 6.79
C THR A 247 9.75 3.28 7.43
N TYR A 248 9.86 3.91 8.59
CA TYR A 248 11.14 3.97 9.28
C TYR A 248 11.61 2.59 9.76
N TYR A 249 10.70 1.72 10.19
CA TYR A 249 11.05 0.35 10.54
C TYR A 249 11.51 -0.45 9.31
N ILE A 250 10.83 -0.32 8.17
CA ILE A 250 11.25 -0.91 6.90
C ILE A 250 12.64 -0.40 6.49
N TYR A 251 12.90 0.90 6.65
CA TYR A 251 14.24 1.46 6.42
C TYR A 251 15.32 0.79 7.30
N VAL A 252 15.02 0.51 8.56
CA VAL A 252 15.96 -0.22 9.44
C VAL A 252 16.19 -1.63 8.92
N LEU A 253 15.15 -2.32 8.45
CA LEU A 253 15.29 -3.65 7.83
C LEU A 253 16.07 -3.58 6.51
N LEU A 254 15.86 -2.57 5.68
CA LEU A 254 16.62 -2.35 4.44
C LEU A 254 18.11 -2.11 4.70
N LYS A 255 18.47 -1.49 5.81
CA LYS A 255 19.86 -1.28 6.21
C LYS A 255 20.53 -2.50 6.82
N SER A 256 19.75 -3.44 7.31
CA SER A 256 20.26 -4.76 7.68
C SER A 256 20.42 -5.61 6.41
N ASP A 257 21.28 -6.60 6.41
CA ASP A 257 21.43 -7.52 5.27
C ASP A 257 20.29 -8.57 5.19
N ALA A 258 19.20 -8.35 5.92
CA ALA A 258 18.05 -9.25 5.96
C ALA A 258 17.30 -9.26 4.62
N ASP A 259 16.95 -10.43 4.14
CA ASP A 259 16.03 -10.62 3.01
C ASP A 259 14.58 -10.41 3.39
N PHE A 260 13.67 -10.50 2.42
CA PHE A 260 12.24 -10.28 2.64
C PHE A 260 11.59 -11.41 3.46
N ASP A 261 12.10 -12.63 3.46
CA ASP A 261 11.64 -13.69 4.36
C ASP A 261 11.99 -13.36 5.81
N ARG A 262 13.18 -12.81 6.05
CA ARG A 262 13.54 -12.31 7.38
C ARG A 262 12.69 -11.12 7.81
N TRP A 263 12.28 -10.24 6.87
CA TRP A 263 11.34 -9.16 7.18
C TRP A 263 10.00 -9.72 7.67
N ARG A 264 9.43 -10.69 6.94
CA ARG A 264 8.18 -11.35 7.35
C ARG A 264 8.30 -11.93 8.76
N GLN A 265 9.42 -12.58 9.04
CA GLN A 265 9.68 -13.11 10.38
C GLN A 265 9.76 -12.01 11.43
N CYS A 266 10.44 -10.89 11.15
CA CYS A 266 10.52 -9.74 12.06
C CYS A 266 9.14 -9.16 12.40
N PHE A 267 8.23 -9.08 11.43
CA PHE A 267 6.87 -8.63 11.68
C PHE A 267 6.07 -9.65 12.50
N ARG A 268 6.13 -10.94 12.16
CA ARG A 268 5.47 -12.03 12.89
C ARG A 268 5.92 -12.13 14.36
N ASP A 269 7.21 -12.05 14.59
CA ASP A 269 7.82 -12.13 15.93
C ASP A 269 7.68 -10.83 16.72
N LYS A 270 7.03 -9.82 16.14
CA LYS A 270 6.90 -8.48 16.72
C LYS A 270 8.25 -7.88 17.14
N ALA A 271 9.30 -8.17 16.37
CA ALA A 271 10.66 -7.66 16.64
C ALA A 271 10.75 -6.11 16.60
N TYR A 272 9.73 -5.46 16.04
CA TYR A 272 9.58 -4.02 16.06
C TYR A 272 9.33 -3.45 17.47
N CYS A 273 8.75 -4.22 18.40
CA CYS A 273 8.44 -3.77 19.75
C CYS A 273 9.67 -3.29 20.51
N SER A 274 10.83 -3.88 20.27
CA SER A 274 12.09 -3.54 20.96
C SER A 274 12.79 -2.32 20.38
N ARG A 275 12.29 -1.75 19.28
CA ARG A 275 12.96 -0.66 18.55
C ARG A 275 12.56 0.75 18.98
N GLY A 276 11.47 0.91 19.75
CA GLY A 276 10.96 2.22 20.14
C GLY A 276 10.53 3.12 18.99
N ILE A 277 10.23 2.52 17.81
CA ILE A 277 9.78 3.24 16.61
C ILE A 277 8.27 3.40 16.64
N PHE A 278 7.56 2.37 17.09
CA PHE A 278 6.11 2.37 17.22
C PHE A 278 5.70 2.84 18.61
N GLN A 279 4.67 3.65 18.68
CA GLN A 279 4.05 4.03 19.96
C GLN A 279 3.40 2.80 20.60
N GLY A 280 3.33 2.75 21.94
CA GLY A 280 2.92 1.55 22.68
C GLY A 280 1.52 0.99 22.38
N ILE A 281 0.70 1.73 21.64
CA ILE A 281 -0.65 1.36 21.21
C ILE A 281 -0.74 1.06 19.70
N GLN A 282 0.39 1.07 18.99
CA GLN A 282 0.46 0.86 17.55
C GLN A 282 1.10 -0.50 17.27
N HIS A 283 0.37 -1.35 16.55
CA HIS A 283 0.83 -2.70 16.23
C HIS A 283 0.72 -2.91 14.70
N PRO A 284 1.83 -2.88 13.99
CA PRO A 284 1.84 -3.29 12.59
C PRO A 284 1.24 -4.67 12.39
N SER A 285 0.45 -4.84 11.35
CA SER A 285 -0.07 -6.13 10.94
C SER A 285 0.68 -6.70 9.75
N ILE A 286 0.61 -8.00 9.56
CA ILE A 286 1.15 -8.70 8.40
C ILE A 286 0.20 -9.80 7.97
N GLU A 287 -0.11 -9.83 6.68
CA GLU A 287 -0.87 -10.88 6.02
C GLU A 287 -0.07 -11.46 4.87
N ILE A 288 -0.21 -12.77 4.63
CA ILE A 288 0.50 -13.47 3.56
C ILE A 288 -0.47 -14.36 2.81
N PHE A 289 -0.54 -14.14 1.51
CA PHE A 289 -1.34 -14.92 0.57
C PHE A 289 -0.40 -15.68 -0.36
N LEU A 290 -0.64 -16.99 -0.50
CA LEU A 290 0.16 -17.90 -1.33
C LEU A 290 -0.52 -18.14 -2.68
#